data_05723b3bc6226698e5b5492ad737b20e
#
_entry.id   05723b3bc6226698e5b5492ad737b20e
#
_cell.length_a   1.000
_cell.length_b   1.000
_cell.length_c   1.000
_cell.angle_alpha   90.00
_cell.angle_beta   90.00
_cell.angle_gamma   90.00
#
_symmetry.space_group_name_H-M   'P 1'
#
loop_
_entity.id
_entity.type
_entity.pdbx_description
1 polymer ?
#
loop_
_entity_poly.entity_id
_entity_poly.type
_entity_poly.pdbx_seq_one_letter_code
_entity_poly.pdbx_strand_id
1 'polypeptide(L)'
;MIKKRVIFTLLFEKDSFFLSRNFRLQKIGNFDWLKKNYDFSVIANSVDEIILLNVSRNEPEIDNFCKIIKTFTKECFIPISAGGKISSIEIAKKYIQSGADKLVVNSNLFNRDLLNKIANTFGEQCIIASLDYLNIDNNFI
;
A
#
# COMPACT_ATOMS: atom_id res chain seq x y z
N MET A 1 10.35 -23.40 10.48
CA MET A 1 11.24 -22.50 9.72
C MET A 1 10.40 -21.32 9.18
N ILE A 2 10.79 -20.10 9.44
CA ILE A 2 10.08 -18.93 8.91
C ILE A 2 10.40 -18.83 7.42
N LYS A 3 9.37 -18.97 6.57
CA LYS A 3 9.52 -18.81 5.12
C LYS A 3 9.73 -17.32 4.81
N LYS A 4 10.78 -16.98 4.07
CA LYS A 4 10.99 -15.63 3.55
C LYS A 4 9.87 -15.31 2.55
N ARG A 5 9.33 -14.10 2.62
CA ARG A 5 8.27 -13.61 1.72
C ARG A 5 8.84 -12.57 0.77
N VAL A 6 8.38 -12.60 -0.46
CA VAL A 6 8.67 -11.57 -1.45
C VAL A 6 7.45 -10.69 -1.58
N ILE A 7 7.62 -9.39 -1.32
CA ILE A 7 6.54 -8.40 -1.36
C ILE A 7 6.88 -7.38 -2.44
N PHE A 8 5.92 -7.16 -3.35
CA PHE A 8 6.05 -6.17 -4.41
C PHE A 8 5.34 -4.88 -4.02
N THR A 9 6.08 -3.79 -3.85
CA THR A 9 5.55 -2.50 -3.42
C THR A 9 5.46 -1.52 -4.58
N LEU A 10 4.28 -0.92 -4.78
CA LEU A 10 4.01 0.10 -5.78
C LEU A 10 3.53 1.38 -5.10
N LEU A 11 4.10 2.51 -5.50
CA LEU A 11 3.71 3.84 -5.04
C LEU A 11 2.80 4.47 -6.09
N PHE A 12 1.70 5.09 -5.67
CA PHE A 12 0.69 5.66 -6.55
C PHE A 12 0.46 7.14 -6.25
N GLU A 13 0.45 7.95 -7.30
CA GLU A 13 0.06 9.36 -7.28
C GLU A 13 -0.41 9.77 -8.70
N LYS A 14 -1.51 10.52 -8.80
CA LYS A 14 -2.01 11.11 -10.07
C LYS A 14 -2.03 10.13 -11.24
N ASP A 15 -2.79 9.04 -11.10
CA ASP A 15 -2.95 7.99 -12.12
C ASP A 15 -1.65 7.32 -12.57
N SER A 16 -0.58 7.48 -11.83
CA SER A 16 0.72 6.95 -12.17
C SER A 16 1.37 6.22 -11.01
N PHE A 17 2.21 5.25 -11.37
CA PHE A 17 3.04 4.52 -10.42
C PHE A 17 4.45 5.06 -10.40
N PHE A 18 5.07 4.95 -9.24
CA PHE A 18 6.40 5.47 -8.97
C PHE A 18 7.24 4.43 -8.25
N LEU A 19 8.55 4.51 -8.46
CA LEU A 19 9.55 3.92 -7.58
C LEU A 19 10.09 5.00 -6.64
N SER A 20 10.49 4.62 -5.44
CA SER A 20 11.22 5.50 -4.54
C SER A 20 12.70 5.19 -4.60
N ARG A 21 13.52 6.23 -4.81
CA ARG A 21 14.95 6.16 -4.67
C ARG A 21 15.41 7.29 -3.74
N ASN A 22 15.87 6.95 -2.55
CA ASN A 22 16.23 7.92 -1.52
C ASN A 22 15.10 8.94 -1.24
N PHE A 23 13.86 8.44 -1.04
CA PHE A 23 12.64 9.24 -0.86
C PHE A 23 12.29 10.21 -2.01
N ARG A 24 12.93 10.06 -3.17
CA ARG A 24 12.56 10.76 -4.40
C ARG A 24 11.74 9.84 -5.28
N LEU A 25 10.57 10.33 -5.71
CA LEU A 25 9.66 9.58 -6.58
C LEU A 25 10.17 9.66 -8.02
N GLN A 26 10.33 8.50 -8.64
CA GLN A 26 10.63 8.34 -10.05
C GLN A 26 9.42 7.72 -10.74
N LYS A 27 8.80 8.45 -11.66
CA LYS A 27 7.63 7.97 -12.39
C LYS A 27 8.00 6.77 -13.27
N ILE A 28 7.19 5.72 -13.19
CA ILE A 28 7.31 4.52 -14.03
C ILE A 28 6.32 4.61 -15.19
N GLY A 29 5.04 4.79 -14.88
CA GLY A 29 3.95 4.82 -15.85
C GLY A 29 2.58 4.67 -15.18
N ASN A 30 1.54 4.53 -15.98
CA ASN A 30 0.18 4.25 -15.52
C ASN A 30 -0.09 2.73 -15.45
N PHE A 31 -1.33 2.35 -15.14
CA PHE A 31 -1.72 0.94 -15.04
C PHE A 31 -1.56 0.19 -16.38
N ASP A 32 -1.90 0.81 -17.50
CA ASP A 32 -1.75 0.19 -18.82
C ASP A 32 -0.28 -0.07 -19.15
N TRP A 33 0.60 0.84 -18.75
CA TRP A 33 2.04 0.64 -18.88
C TRP A 33 2.51 -0.55 -18.02
N LEU A 34 2.04 -0.65 -16.77
CA LEU A 34 2.36 -1.79 -15.92
C LEU A 34 1.89 -3.10 -16.54
N LYS A 35 0.65 -3.15 -17.01
CA LYS A 35 0.06 -4.34 -17.64
C LYS A 35 0.82 -4.78 -18.90
N LYS A 36 1.34 -3.81 -19.66
CA LYS A 36 2.13 -4.09 -20.87
C LYS A 36 3.54 -4.62 -20.55
N ASN A 37 4.15 -4.15 -19.47
CA ASN A 37 5.56 -4.44 -19.14
C ASN A 37 5.72 -5.51 -18.06
N TYR A 38 4.67 -5.78 -17.30
CA TYR A 38 4.64 -6.81 -16.26
C TYR A 38 3.51 -7.80 -16.53
N ASP A 39 3.86 -9.06 -16.58
CA ASP A 39 2.86 -10.13 -16.59
C ASP A 39 2.39 -10.38 -15.16
N PHE A 40 1.16 -9.95 -14.84
CA PHE A 40 0.59 -10.10 -13.51
C PHE A 40 0.36 -11.56 -13.11
N SER A 41 0.23 -12.48 -14.07
CA SER A 41 0.16 -13.91 -13.77
C SER A 41 1.50 -14.44 -13.29
N VAL A 42 2.60 -13.97 -13.86
CA VAL A 42 3.96 -14.30 -13.43
C VAL A 42 4.25 -13.66 -12.08
N ILE A 43 3.85 -12.40 -11.87
CA ILE A 43 3.98 -11.71 -10.58
C ILE A 43 3.23 -12.48 -9.50
N ALA A 44 1.97 -12.85 -9.73
CA ALA A 44 1.15 -13.61 -8.78
C ALA A 44 1.77 -14.96 -8.38
N ASN A 45 2.53 -15.57 -9.27
CA ASN A 45 3.25 -16.82 -8.97
C ASN A 45 4.62 -16.60 -8.31
N SER A 46 5.15 -15.38 -8.32
CA SER A 46 6.52 -15.09 -7.91
C SER A 46 6.61 -14.26 -6.62
N VAL A 47 5.52 -13.60 -6.22
CA VAL A 47 5.46 -12.79 -5.01
C VAL A 47 4.35 -13.26 -4.09
N ASP A 48 4.54 -13.04 -2.79
CA ASP A 48 3.59 -13.48 -1.75
C ASP A 48 2.51 -12.41 -1.46
N GLU A 49 2.78 -11.14 -1.76
CA GLU A 49 1.88 -10.01 -1.45
C GLU A 49 2.23 -8.79 -2.32
N ILE A 50 1.22 -7.97 -2.65
CA ILE A 50 1.42 -6.65 -3.23
C ILE A 50 1.07 -5.59 -2.17
N ILE A 51 1.92 -4.57 -2.04
CA ILE A 51 1.63 -3.38 -1.25
C ILE A 51 1.40 -2.21 -2.21
N LEU A 52 0.22 -1.58 -2.12
CA LEU A 52 -0.13 -0.36 -2.84
C LEU A 52 -0.13 0.82 -1.87
N LEU A 53 0.66 1.85 -2.13
CA LEU A 53 0.77 3.04 -1.28
C LEU A 53 0.37 4.29 -2.03
N ASN A 54 -0.65 5.00 -1.53
CA ASN A 54 -1.01 6.33 -1.98
C ASN A 54 -0.02 7.35 -1.41
N VAL A 55 0.85 7.88 -2.26
CA VAL A 55 1.89 8.84 -1.89
C VAL A 55 1.58 10.28 -2.35
N SER A 56 0.34 10.55 -2.76
CA SER A 56 -0.12 11.87 -3.20
C SER A 56 0.21 12.95 -2.17
N ARG A 57 0.84 14.05 -2.61
CA ARG A 57 1.31 15.10 -1.69
C ARG A 57 0.24 16.14 -1.40
N ASN A 58 -0.53 16.54 -2.39
CA ASN A 58 -1.48 17.65 -2.30
C ASN A 58 -2.88 17.16 -1.89
N GLU A 59 -3.60 16.54 -2.81
CA GLU A 59 -4.90 15.96 -2.54
C GLU A 59 -4.77 14.43 -2.44
N PRO A 60 -5.41 13.80 -1.44
CA PRO A 60 -5.22 12.38 -1.18
C PRO A 60 -5.77 11.44 -2.27
N GLU A 61 -6.54 11.94 -3.23
CA GLU A 61 -7.12 11.16 -4.37
C GLU A 61 -7.68 9.79 -3.95
N ILE A 62 -8.38 9.74 -2.83
CA ILE A 62 -8.82 8.48 -2.20
C ILE A 62 -9.67 7.64 -3.16
N ASP A 63 -10.63 8.26 -3.85
CA ASP A 63 -11.56 7.53 -4.72
C ASP A 63 -10.85 6.97 -5.96
N ASN A 64 -9.86 7.70 -6.48
CA ASN A 64 -9.02 7.23 -7.57
C ASN A 64 -8.13 6.07 -7.14
N PHE A 65 -7.51 6.19 -5.97
CA PHE A 65 -6.73 5.10 -5.40
C PHE A 65 -7.58 3.85 -5.11
N CYS A 66 -8.81 4.01 -4.66
CA CYS A 66 -9.77 2.90 -4.51
C CYS A 66 -10.04 2.17 -5.84
N LYS A 67 -10.12 2.89 -6.97
CA LYS A 67 -10.25 2.27 -8.29
C LYS A 67 -9.02 1.43 -8.63
N ILE A 68 -7.82 1.91 -8.29
CA ILE A 68 -6.58 1.16 -8.49
C ILE A 68 -6.56 -0.12 -7.65
N ILE A 69 -6.93 -0.06 -6.36
CA ILE A 69 -7.05 -1.27 -5.53
C ILE A 69 -8.00 -2.28 -6.18
N LYS A 70 -9.19 -1.85 -6.60
CA LYS A 70 -10.17 -2.72 -7.29
C LYS A 70 -9.61 -3.35 -8.55
N THR A 71 -8.83 -2.60 -9.32
CA THR A 71 -8.23 -3.09 -10.55
C THR A 71 -7.19 -4.18 -10.26
N PHE A 72 -6.30 -3.94 -9.29
CA PHE A 72 -5.33 -4.96 -8.88
C PHE A 72 -6.00 -6.21 -8.31
N THR A 73 -7.04 -6.07 -7.50
CA THR A 73 -7.79 -7.21 -6.95
C THR A 73 -8.40 -8.09 -8.04
N LYS A 74 -8.80 -7.51 -9.18
CA LYS A 74 -9.34 -8.26 -10.32
C LYS A 74 -8.27 -8.94 -11.17
N GLU A 75 -7.11 -8.32 -11.30
CA GLU A 75 -6.05 -8.79 -12.20
C GLU A 75 -5.02 -9.70 -11.48
N CYS A 76 -4.89 -9.56 -10.17
CA CYS A 76 -3.90 -10.28 -9.36
C CYS A 76 -4.59 -11.12 -8.28
N PHE A 77 -4.36 -12.42 -8.29
CA PHE A 77 -4.93 -13.36 -7.30
C PHE A 77 -3.97 -13.60 -6.12
N ILE A 78 -3.44 -12.51 -5.56
CA ILE A 78 -2.58 -12.54 -4.37
C ILE A 78 -3.04 -11.47 -3.39
N PRO A 79 -2.72 -11.60 -2.08
CA PRO A 79 -3.09 -10.61 -1.06
C PRO A 79 -2.61 -9.22 -1.42
N ILE A 80 -3.47 -8.22 -1.22
CA ILE A 80 -3.18 -6.82 -1.46
C ILE A 80 -3.28 -6.05 -0.14
N SER A 81 -2.19 -5.40 0.23
CA SER A 81 -2.17 -4.44 1.32
C SER A 81 -2.19 -3.03 0.76
N ALA A 82 -3.07 -2.17 1.28
CA ALA A 82 -3.21 -0.80 0.83
C ALA A 82 -2.91 0.20 1.95
N GLY A 83 -2.23 1.28 1.62
CA GLY A 83 -1.87 2.29 2.60
C GLY A 83 -1.66 3.67 2.01
N GLY A 84 -1.24 4.57 2.90
CA GLY A 84 -1.11 5.99 2.60
C GLY A 84 -2.42 6.75 2.79
N LYS A 85 -2.32 7.94 3.40
CA LYS A 85 -3.45 8.85 3.65
C LYS A 85 -4.59 8.30 4.52
N ILE A 86 -4.39 7.20 5.25
CA ILE A 86 -5.37 6.69 6.20
C ILE A 86 -5.43 7.61 7.42
N SER A 87 -6.34 8.58 7.40
CA SER A 87 -6.54 9.57 8.46
C SER A 87 -7.87 9.38 9.21
N SER A 88 -8.73 8.51 8.73
CA SER A 88 -10.02 8.21 9.36
C SER A 88 -10.45 6.76 9.10
N ILE A 89 -11.42 6.29 9.88
CA ILE A 89 -12.02 4.97 9.70
C ILE A 89 -12.78 4.85 8.36
N GLU A 90 -13.30 5.95 7.84
CA GLU A 90 -14.01 6.00 6.56
C GLU A 90 -13.07 5.68 5.41
N ILE A 91 -11.85 6.23 5.42
CA ILE A 91 -10.82 5.93 4.41
C ILE A 91 -10.38 4.47 4.54
N ALA A 92 -10.15 3.98 5.75
CA ALA A 92 -9.83 2.58 6.00
C ALA A 92 -10.90 1.65 5.44
N LYS A 93 -12.19 1.95 5.70
CA LYS A 93 -13.34 1.21 5.13
C LYS A 93 -13.34 1.22 3.61
N LYS A 94 -13.10 2.37 2.97
CA LYS A 94 -13.02 2.48 1.51
C LYS A 94 -11.95 1.57 0.92
N TYR A 95 -10.77 1.50 1.53
CA TYR A 95 -9.67 0.64 1.04
C TYR A 95 -10.03 -0.84 1.16
N ILE A 96 -10.53 -1.29 2.31
CA ILE A 96 -10.98 -2.68 2.51
C ILE A 96 -12.12 -3.03 1.54
N GLN A 97 -13.14 -2.18 1.41
CA GLN A 97 -14.26 -2.38 0.47
C GLN A 97 -13.82 -2.38 -0.99
N SER A 98 -12.66 -1.80 -1.28
CA SER A 98 -12.08 -1.81 -2.62
C SER A 98 -11.28 -3.09 -2.93
N GLY A 99 -11.09 -3.96 -1.92
CA GLY A 99 -10.47 -5.27 -2.06
C GLY A 99 -9.09 -5.39 -1.39
N ALA A 100 -8.69 -4.42 -0.57
CA ALA A 100 -7.49 -4.59 0.23
C ALA A 100 -7.72 -5.59 1.37
N ASP A 101 -6.77 -6.49 1.58
CA ASP A 101 -6.79 -7.46 2.68
C ASP A 101 -6.26 -6.86 3.98
N LYS A 102 -5.33 -5.91 3.88
CA LYS A 102 -4.70 -5.23 5.02
C LYS A 102 -4.48 -3.75 4.76
N LEU A 103 -4.32 -3.01 5.84
CA LEU A 103 -4.11 -1.57 5.85
C LEU A 103 -2.69 -1.24 6.33
N VAL A 104 -1.94 -0.51 5.52
CA VAL A 104 -0.59 -0.03 5.88
C VAL A 104 -0.70 1.37 6.46
N VAL A 105 -0.41 1.51 7.75
CA VAL A 105 -0.49 2.77 8.49
C VAL A 105 0.92 3.27 8.81
N ASN A 106 1.22 4.52 8.45
CA ASN A 106 2.48 5.20 8.71
C ASN A 106 2.25 6.45 9.57
N SER A 107 1.87 7.58 8.98
CA SER A 107 1.78 8.89 9.66
C SER A 107 0.84 8.90 10.89
N ASN A 108 -0.20 8.08 10.87
CA ASN A 108 -1.16 7.95 11.98
C ASN A 108 -0.90 6.73 12.86
N LEU A 109 0.30 6.15 12.82
CA LEU A 109 0.65 4.96 13.61
C LEU A 109 0.56 5.20 15.13
N PHE A 110 0.74 6.43 15.58
CA PHE A 110 0.63 6.79 16.99
C PHE A 110 -0.76 7.33 17.40
N ASN A 111 -1.70 7.41 16.45
CA ASN A 111 -3.09 7.76 16.72
C ASN A 111 -3.85 6.52 17.24
N ARG A 112 -3.81 6.32 18.57
CA ARG A 112 -4.41 5.15 19.23
C ARG A 112 -5.91 5.02 18.97
N ASP A 113 -6.65 6.14 18.93
CA ASP A 113 -8.09 6.12 18.71
C ASP A 113 -8.44 5.62 17.31
N LEU A 114 -7.69 6.04 16.31
CA LEU A 114 -7.86 5.56 14.94
C LEU A 114 -7.50 4.07 14.83
N LEU A 115 -6.36 3.66 15.39
CA LEU A 115 -5.94 2.26 15.37
C LEU A 115 -6.92 1.35 16.08
N ASN A 116 -7.43 1.74 17.25
CA ASN A 116 -8.45 0.99 17.97
C ASN A 116 -9.74 0.86 17.16
N LYS A 117 -10.20 1.92 16.47
CA LYS A 117 -11.35 1.86 15.57
C LYS A 117 -11.14 0.88 14.42
N ILE A 118 -9.96 0.91 13.81
CA ILE A 118 -9.61 -0.02 12.72
C ILE A 118 -9.56 -1.46 13.24
N ALA A 119 -8.87 -1.70 14.36
CA ALA A 119 -8.74 -3.02 14.97
C ALA A 119 -10.09 -3.60 15.39
N ASN A 120 -10.95 -2.80 16.00
CA ASN A 120 -12.29 -3.21 16.39
C ASN A 120 -13.23 -3.50 15.20
N THR A 121 -12.98 -2.86 14.07
CA THR A 121 -13.81 -3.03 12.86
C THR A 121 -13.35 -4.19 12.00
N PHE A 122 -12.05 -4.37 11.82
CA PHE A 122 -11.45 -5.31 10.85
C PHE A 122 -10.55 -6.36 11.48
N GLY A 123 -10.22 -6.23 12.76
CA GLY A 123 -9.27 -7.07 13.46
C GLY A 123 -7.85 -6.50 13.44
N GLU A 124 -7.07 -6.78 14.48
CA GLU A 124 -5.69 -6.30 14.63
C GLU A 124 -4.77 -6.81 13.50
N GLN A 125 -5.01 -8.04 13.03
CA GLN A 125 -4.25 -8.67 11.93
C GLN A 125 -4.39 -7.93 10.60
N CYS A 126 -5.36 -7.02 10.49
CA CYS A 126 -5.56 -6.19 9.30
C CYS A 126 -4.61 -4.97 9.25
N ILE A 127 -3.87 -4.68 10.32
CA ILE A 127 -3.02 -3.50 10.44
C ILE A 127 -1.57 -3.89 10.23
N ILE A 128 -0.92 -3.18 9.29
CA ILE A 128 0.53 -3.22 9.08
C ILE A 128 1.11 -1.87 9.50
N ALA A 129 2.02 -1.88 10.47
CA ALA A 129 2.78 -0.69 10.85
C ALA A 129 3.90 -0.44 9.84
N SER A 130 3.95 0.77 9.29
CA SER A 130 5.05 1.23 8.44
C SER A 130 5.82 2.33 9.15
N LEU A 131 7.12 2.14 9.33
CA LEU A 131 8.00 3.08 10.00
C LEU A 131 9.11 3.50 9.05
N ASP A 132 9.25 4.79 8.86
CA ASP A 132 10.44 5.36 8.22
C ASP A 132 11.54 5.52 9.26
N TYR A 133 12.75 5.18 8.91
CA TYR A 133 13.91 5.34 9.77
C TYR A 133 15.09 5.89 9.00
N LEU A 134 15.96 6.60 9.70
CA LEU A 134 17.21 7.09 9.19
C LEU A 134 18.37 6.38 9.90
N ASN A 135 19.33 5.87 9.15
CA ASN A 135 20.56 5.32 9.68
C ASN A 135 21.66 6.38 9.62
N ILE A 136 22.07 6.87 10.78
CA ILE A 136 23.19 7.80 10.93
C ILE A 136 24.25 7.10 11.80
N ASP A 137 25.41 6.86 11.24
CA ASP A 137 26.55 6.23 11.95
C ASP A 137 26.19 4.94 12.72
N ASN A 138 25.44 4.05 12.06
CA ASN A 138 24.90 2.80 12.63
C ASN A 138 23.87 2.99 13.76
N ASN A 139 23.37 4.19 13.98
CA ASN A 139 22.23 4.44 14.86
C ASN A 139 20.96 4.63 14.01
N PHE A 140 19.91 3.90 14.37
CA PHE A 140 18.59 4.01 13.75
C PHE A 140 17.77 5.08 14.51
N ILE A 141 17.32 6.12 13.83
CA ILE A 141 16.49 7.20 14.36
C ILE A 141 15.16 7.24 13.62
#